data_8b7df1dd9304d427468bae6b87463458
#
_entry.id   8b7df1dd9304d427468bae6b87463458
#
_cell.length_a   1.000
_cell.length_b   1.000
_cell.length_c   1.000
_cell.angle_alpha   90.00
_cell.angle_beta   90.00
_cell.angle_gamma   90.00
#
_symmetry.space_group_name_H-M   'P 1'
#
loop_
_entity.id
_entity.type
_entity.pdbx_description
1 polymer ?
#
loop_
_entity_poly.entity_id
_entity_poly.type
_entity_poly.pdbx_seq_one_letter_code
_entity_poly.pdbx_strand_id
1 'polypeptide(L)'
;MKFFVTNPNNDFAETPVQEEGRIIHHLHLAKGKEVPEHSADALVTVVCLSGDVSFSAGEQTVRLVAGSFLTMEPNELHSLVGEEDSHLLVIKQLKY
;
A
#
# COMPACT_ATOMS: atom_id res chain seq x y z
N MET A 1 9.67 -20.04 10.15
CA MET A 1 9.43 -19.24 8.92
C MET A 1 7.96 -19.33 8.55
N LYS A 2 7.35 -18.21 8.17
CA LYS A 2 5.99 -18.18 7.62
C LYS A 2 6.08 -17.71 6.19
N PHE A 3 5.31 -18.34 5.33
CA PHE A 3 5.33 -18.07 3.89
C PHE A 3 3.92 -17.72 3.42
N PHE A 4 3.77 -16.66 2.64
CA PHE A 4 2.47 -16.17 2.20
C PHE A 4 2.46 -15.92 0.70
N VAL A 5 1.32 -16.21 0.10
CA VAL A 5 1.06 -15.90 -1.31
C VAL A 5 -0.15 -14.96 -1.35
N THR A 6 -0.01 -13.83 -2.03
CA THR A 6 -1.11 -12.89 -2.18
C THR A 6 -2.22 -13.49 -3.04
N ASN A 7 -3.48 -13.14 -2.72
CA ASN A 7 -4.64 -13.54 -3.53
C ASN A 7 -4.85 -12.50 -4.63
N PRO A 8 -4.55 -12.81 -5.90
CA PRO A 8 -4.70 -11.83 -6.98
C PRO A 8 -6.16 -11.48 -7.26
N ASN A 9 -7.11 -12.23 -6.72
CA ASN A 9 -8.53 -12.03 -6.94
C ASN A 9 -9.24 -11.39 -5.75
N ASN A 10 -8.50 -10.86 -4.75
CA ASN A 10 -9.17 -10.18 -3.65
C ASN A 10 -9.83 -8.89 -4.18
N ASP A 11 -10.96 -8.51 -3.56
CA ASP A 11 -11.75 -7.37 -4.05
C ASP A 11 -11.09 -6.02 -3.83
N PHE A 12 -10.35 -5.87 -2.73
CA PHE A 12 -9.67 -4.62 -2.41
C PHE A 12 -8.48 -4.84 -1.49
N ALA A 13 -8.66 -5.52 -0.37
CA ALA A 13 -7.60 -5.68 0.62
C ALA A 13 -7.68 -7.03 1.31
N GLU A 14 -6.53 -7.59 1.60
CA GLU A 14 -6.36 -8.72 2.51
C GLU A 14 -5.21 -8.39 3.45
N THR A 15 -5.21 -9.00 4.63
CA THR A 15 -4.20 -8.74 5.65
C THR A 15 -3.52 -10.07 6.03
N PRO A 16 -2.58 -10.55 5.20
CA PRO A 16 -1.95 -11.84 5.45
C PRO A 16 -1.08 -11.87 6.71
N VAL A 17 -0.59 -10.72 7.16
CA VAL A 17 0.20 -10.65 8.39
C VAL A 17 -0.40 -9.61 9.31
N GLN A 18 -0.78 -10.05 10.53
CA GLN A 18 -1.26 -9.15 11.56
C GLN A 18 -0.69 -9.62 12.90
N GLU A 19 0.40 -8.99 13.31
CA GLU A 19 1.14 -9.33 14.51
C GLU A 19 1.29 -8.08 15.37
N GLU A 20 1.68 -8.27 16.63
CA GLU A 20 2.03 -7.12 17.46
C GLU A 20 3.19 -6.38 16.81
N GLY A 21 3.01 -5.10 16.54
CA GLY A 21 4.03 -4.21 15.99
C GLY A 21 4.19 -4.27 14.48
N ARG A 22 3.51 -5.18 13.78
CA ARG A 22 3.66 -5.30 12.33
C ARG A 22 2.39 -5.78 11.65
N ILE A 23 1.98 -5.07 10.59
CA ILE A 23 0.84 -5.46 9.77
C ILE A 23 1.28 -5.39 8.31
N ILE A 24 0.91 -6.39 7.52
CA ILE A 24 1.12 -6.37 6.08
C ILE A 24 -0.21 -6.56 5.39
N HIS A 25 -0.59 -5.57 4.59
CA HIS A 25 -1.77 -5.63 3.73
C HIS A 25 -1.34 -5.89 2.30
N HIS A 26 -2.17 -6.58 1.56
CA HIS A 26 -2.10 -6.63 0.11
C HIS A 26 -3.33 -5.91 -0.43
N LEU A 27 -3.12 -4.85 -1.19
CA LEU A 27 -4.18 -4.09 -1.83
C LEU A 27 -4.28 -4.44 -3.29
N HIS A 28 -5.50 -4.65 -3.75
CA HIS A 28 -5.82 -4.78 -5.17
C HIS A 28 -6.63 -3.55 -5.57
N LEU A 29 -6.02 -2.66 -6.33
CA LEU A 29 -6.67 -1.46 -6.84
C LEU A 29 -7.04 -1.68 -8.29
N ALA A 30 -8.34 -1.83 -8.55
CA ALA A 30 -8.83 -1.85 -9.92
C ALA A 30 -8.55 -0.48 -10.57
N LYS A 31 -8.42 -0.46 -11.88
CA LYS A 31 -8.25 0.78 -12.63
C LYS A 31 -9.35 1.78 -12.27
N GLY A 32 -8.96 2.99 -11.88
CA GLY A 32 -9.86 4.05 -11.47
C GLY A 32 -10.28 4.02 -10.00
N LYS A 33 -9.89 2.99 -9.25
CA LYS A 33 -10.21 2.93 -7.82
C LYS A 33 -9.38 3.96 -7.07
N GLU A 34 -10.05 4.76 -6.26
CA GLU A 34 -9.42 5.79 -5.43
C GLU A 34 -9.45 5.37 -3.97
N VAL A 35 -8.36 5.66 -3.27
CA VAL A 35 -8.31 5.59 -1.82
C VAL A 35 -8.17 7.02 -1.32
N PRO A 36 -9.19 7.56 -0.64
CA PRO A 36 -9.18 8.96 -0.21
C PRO A 36 -8.10 9.22 0.84
N GLU A 37 -7.81 10.49 1.05
CA GLU A 37 -6.77 10.91 1.98
C GLU A 37 -6.98 10.32 3.38
N HIS A 38 -5.94 9.73 3.90
CA HIS A 38 -5.93 9.10 5.22
C HIS A 38 -4.49 9.04 5.75
N SER A 39 -4.32 8.61 6.97
CA SER A 39 -3.00 8.43 7.58
C SER A 39 -3.00 7.19 8.46
N ALA A 40 -1.81 6.79 8.90
CA ALA A 40 -1.63 5.70 9.85
C ALA A 40 -0.57 6.10 10.87
N ASP A 41 -0.78 5.72 12.12
CA ASP A 41 0.22 5.92 13.18
C ASP A 41 1.23 4.78 13.12
N ALA A 42 2.04 4.80 12.09
CA ALA A 42 3.01 3.74 11.80
C ALA A 42 4.04 4.23 10.80
N LEU A 43 5.22 3.63 10.82
CA LEU A 43 6.13 3.71 9.68
C LEU A 43 5.56 2.83 8.59
N VAL A 44 5.37 3.37 7.40
CA VAL A 44 4.71 2.65 6.30
C VAL A 44 5.64 2.51 5.11
N THR A 45 5.70 1.31 4.57
CA THR A 45 6.37 1.03 3.29
C THR A 45 5.31 0.53 2.32
N VAL A 46 5.24 1.13 1.14
CA VAL A 46 4.32 0.72 0.07
C VAL A 46 5.15 0.22 -1.10
N VAL A 47 4.94 -1.03 -1.47
CA VAL A 47 5.66 -1.68 -2.58
C VAL A 47 4.67 -1.98 -3.69
N CYS A 48 4.97 -1.54 -4.90
CA CYS A 48 4.14 -1.88 -6.06
C CYS A 48 4.62 -3.21 -6.65
N LEU A 49 3.71 -4.20 -6.65
CA LEU A 49 3.99 -5.51 -7.23
C LEU A 49 3.72 -5.50 -8.74
N SER A 50 2.64 -4.82 -9.14
CA SER A 50 2.25 -4.73 -10.55
C SER A 50 1.31 -3.55 -10.74
N GLY A 51 1.19 -3.08 -11.97
CA GLY A 51 0.28 -2.01 -12.34
C GLY A 51 0.93 -0.64 -12.33
N ASP A 52 0.11 0.38 -12.07
CA ASP A 52 0.50 1.78 -12.12
C ASP A 52 -0.40 2.56 -11.18
N VAL A 53 0.17 3.18 -10.16
CA VAL A 53 -0.58 3.87 -9.10
C VAL A 53 -0.04 5.28 -8.93
N SER A 54 -0.94 6.28 -8.99
CA SER A 54 -0.60 7.64 -8.59
C SER A 54 -0.73 7.72 -7.07
N PHE A 55 0.36 8.04 -6.40
CA PHE A 55 0.42 8.11 -4.94
C PHE A 55 0.79 9.53 -4.54
N SER A 56 -0.05 10.16 -3.73
CA SER A 56 0.11 11.56 -3.33
C SER A 56 0.26 11.69 -1.82
N ALA A 57 1.24 12.48 -1.40
CA ALA A 57 1.44 12.84 0.00
C ALA A 57 1.88 14.30 0.05
N GLY A 58 1.08 15.16 0.70
CA GLY A 58 1.30 16.60 0.67
C GLY A 58 1.20 17.13 -0.76
N GLU A 59 2.22 17.85 -1.19
CA GLU A 59 2.27 18.42 -2.55
C GLU A 59 3.00 17.52 -3.55
N GLN A 60 3.47 16.37 -3.09
CA GLN A 60 4.22 15.44 -3.92
C GLN A 60 3.33 14.32 -4.43
N THR A 61 3.42 14.03 -5.72
CA THR A 61 2.78 12.86 -6.33
C THR A 61 3.83 12.07 -7.07
N VAL A 62 3.83 10.76 -6.86
CA VAL A 62 4.72 9.84 -7.56
C VAL A 62 3.90 8.77 -8.26
N ARG A 63 4.47 8.14 -9.28
CA ARG A 63 3.87 7.00 -9.97
C ARG A 63 4.58 5.74 -9.52
N LEU A 64 3.84 4.84 -8.88
CA LEU A 64 4.35 3.54 -8.48
C LEU A 64 4.07 2.54 -9.59
N VAL A 65 5.12 1.92 -10.09
CA VAL A 65 5.06 0.83 -11.06
C VAL A 65 5.77 -0.39 -10.48
N ALA A 66 5.66 -1.53 -11.14
CA ALA A 66 6.26 -2.76 -10.63
C ALA A 66 7.73 -2.57 -10.23
N GLY A 67 8.05 -2.96 -8.99
CA GLY A 67 9.41 -2.85 -8.45
C GLY A 67 9.72 -1.53 -7.75
N SER A 68 8.84 -0.52 -7.84
CA SER A 68 9.04 0.72 -7.09
C SER A 68 8.40 0.63 -5.70
N PHE A 69 8.90 1.42 -4.78
CA PHE A 69 8.35 1.49 -3.43
C PHE A 69 8.62 2.86 -2.84
N LEU A 70 7.87 3.18 -1.79
CA LEU A 70 8.06 4.41 -1.02
C LEU A 70 7.93 4.12 0.47
N THR A 71 8.43 5.05 1.28
CA THR A 71 8.26 5.00 2.72
C THR A 71 7.63 6.29 3.21
N MET A 72 6.88 6.20 4.31
CA MET A 72 6.24 7.36 4.94
C MET A 72 6.48 7.34 6.44
N GLU A 73 6.59 8.52 7.01
CA GLU A 73 6.63 8.71 8.45
C GLU A 73 5.23 8.52 9.05
N PRO A 74 5.14 8.28 10.39
CA PRO A 74 3.84 8.18 11.03
C PRO A 74 2.99 9.42 10.82
N ASN A 75 1.68 9.20 10.62
CA ASN A 75 0.66 10.24 10.49
C ASN A 75 0.78 11.13 9.25
N GLU A 76 1.55 10.73 8.28
CA GLU A 76 1.66 11.43 7.01
C GLU A 76 0.39 11.19 6.18
N LEU A 77 -0.32 12.26 5.83
CA LEU A 77 -1.55 12.17 5.03
C LEU A 77 -1.22 11.79 3.60
N HIS A 78 -1.95 10.83 3.06
CA HIS A 78 -1.71 10.34 1.71
C HIS A 78 -2.99 9.81 1.06
N SER A 79 -2.99 9.80 -0.26
CA SER A 79 -4.08 9.26 -1.07
C SER A 79 -3.49 8.57 -2.29
N LEU A 80 -4.28 7.72 -2.92
CA LEU A 80 -3.79 7.02 -4.12
C LEU A 80 -4.94 6.68 -5.05
N VAL A 81 -4.61 6.50 -6.33
CA VAL A 81 -5.56 6.08 -7.34
C VAL A 81 -4.88 5.10 -8.29
N GLY A 82 -5.58 4.01 -8.61
CA GLY A 82 -5.11 3.03 -9.59
C GLY A 82 -5.25 3.59 -11.00
N GLU A 83 -4.13 3.82 -11.67
CA GLU A 83 -4.14 4.24 -13.08
C GLU A 83 -4.39 3.03 -13.98
N GLU A 84 -3.97 1.86 -13.53
CA GLU A 84 -4.23 0.56 -14.13
C GLU A 84 -4.59 -0.40 -12.99
N ASP A 85 -5.06 -1.61 -13.33
CA ASP A 85 -5.27 -2.66 -12.34
C ASP A 85 -3.94 -2.94 -11.65
N SER A 86 -3.90 -2.80 -10.33
CA SER A 86 -2.64 -2.74 -9.59
C SER A 86 -2.67 -3.54 -8.31
N HIS A 87 -1.51 -4.03 -7.89
CA HIS A 87 -1.33 -4.75 -6.65
C HIS A 87 -0.20 -4.12 -5.85
N LEU A 88 -0.48 -3.81 -4.58
CA LEU A 88 0.47 -3.18 -3.66
C LEU A 88 0.61 -4.02 -2.39
N LEU A 89 1.81 -4.06 -1.84
CA LEU A 89 2.01 -4.46 -0.45
C LEU A 89 2.16 -3.20 0.39
N VAL A 90 1.41 -3.13 1.50
CA VAL A 90 1.51 -2.05 2.46
C VAL A 90 2.00 -2.65 3.77
N ILE A 91 3.20 -2.27 4.16
CA ILE A 91 3.85 -2.81 5.36
C ILE A 91 3.84 -1.72 6.43
N LYS A 92 3.17 -1.98 7.54
CA LYS A 92 3.05 -1.06 8.67
C LYS A 92 3.86 -1.56 9.84
N GLN A 93 4.77 -0.72 10.32
CA GLN A 93 5.52 -0.97 11.56
C GLN A 93 4.93 -0.07 12.63
N LEU A 94 4.25 -0.68 13.60
CA LEU A 94 3.48 0.04 14.61
C LEU A 94 4.32 0.48 15.81
N LYS A 95 5.44 -0.18 16.03
CA LYS A 95 6.42 0.18 17.07
C LYS A 95 7.71 0.59 16.38
N TYR A 96 8.13 1.79 16.66
CA TYR A 96 9.30 2.37 16.00
C TYR A 96 10.08 3.28 16.95
#